data_d888db5ad567b49e1feea7734aeb723b
#
_entry.id   d888db5ad567b49e1feea7734aeb723b
#
_cell.length_a   1.000
_cell.length_b   1.000
_cell.length_c   1.000
_cell.angle_alpha   90.00
_cell.angle_beta   90.00
_cell.angle_gamma   90.00
#
_symmetry.space_group_name_H-M   'P 1'
#
loop_
_entity.id
_entity.type
_entity.pdbx_description
1 polymer ?
#
loop_
_entity_poly.entity_id
_entity_poly.type
_entity_poly.pdbx_seq_one_letter_code
_entity_poly.pdbx_strand_id
1 'polypeptide(L)'
;MLLCSAFNGLSQRAWLHLRARGHRVAIGIVRDPQEIAAAAAATDPDLIICPFLRRRVPEVVWRRYRTIIIHPGPEGDRGPSALDWAIMDAEPTWGVTALQATGELDGGPIWGTRVFRMPADPPRKSTLYNTEVTDAALSLIGEVAAKAEDPGFTPRRQDHRAGTDRPLVRQADRAFSWGDPAGHILRRIRAADGRPGVHTELARVPVAVFDAHPGHASPGEPGTIAGRRQGALLVRTGDGALWIGHARRLAPEAPGTTVKLPAALALGSSLPGVPQIAGPPSLREVGYRRVGKVGLVHFAFYNGAMSTPQCRRLAAAVRHAAAQDTAVLVLAGGEVYSNGLHLGVIDAHPDPAAEAWRNITAIDDLCREIIGCTGQLVVSALAGDAGAGGVMLALGADKVIARDGVLLNPHYRKMGLYGSEYWTYVLPHRVGDEQAHRLTTHCEPITATEAAEIGLVDHLAGADRTEFAAAALDYATELAAGGRTEALLRRKRATREADEQRRPLDTYRVRELAEMSHDIFDDRHGFANARRAFLTGEPTGPGAPETPHLPAPRLPRMAPVS
;
A
#
# COMPACT_ATOMS: atom_id res chain seq x y z
N MET A 1 8.97 6.64 21.84
CA MET A 1 9.62 5.68 20.89
C MET A 1 8.56 4.80 20.24
N LEU A 2 8.69 4.48 18.93
CA LEU A 2 7.91 3.42 18.28
C LEU A 2 8.76 2.16 18.15
N LEU A 3 8.25 1.01 18.62
CA LEU A 3 8.85 -0.31 18.39
C LEU A 3 8.03 -1.08 17.35
N CYS A 4 8.66 -1.48 16.26
CA CYS A 4 8.00 -2.06 15.10
C CYS A 4 8.76 -3.29 14.58
N SER A 5 8.04 -4.31 14.11
CA SER A 5 8.65 -5.41 13.33
C SER A 5 8.92 -5.02 11.87
N ALA A 6 8.32 -3.94 11.39
CA ALA A 6 8.56 -3.30 10.10
C ALA A 6 8.04 -1.87 10.12
N PHE A 7 8.65 -0.98 9.36
CA PHE A 7 8.16 0.38 9.15
C PHE A 7 7.07 0.40 8.07
N ASN A 8 5.96 -0.30 8.36
CA ASN A 8 4.80 -0.43 7.49
C ASN A 8 3.93 0.83 7.48
N GLY A 9 2.84 0.84 6.69
CA GLY A 9 1.96 2.00 6.56
C GLY A 9 1.41 2.53 7.89
N LEU A 10 0.98 1.66 8.82
CA LEU A 10 0.53 2.09 10.15
C LEU A 10 1.68 2.71 10.95
N SER A 11 2.87 2.09 10.94
CA SER A 11 4.04 2.62 11.67
C SER A 11 4.50 3.97 11.13
N GLN A 12 4.45 4.16 9.81
CA GLN A 12 4.75 5.44 9.15
C GLN A 12 3.76 6.53 9.58
N ARG A 13 2.46 6.23 9.52
CA ARG A 13 1.41 7.16 9.95
C ARG A 13 1.50 7.50 11.44
N ALA A 14 1.76 6.50 12.29
CA ALA A 14 1.95 6.71 13.73
C ALA A 14 3.13 7.65 14.01
N TRP A 15 4.24 7.46 13.31
CA TRP A 15 5.41 8.32 13.40
C TRP A 15 5.11 9.77 13.01
N LEU A 16 4.48 9.99 11.85
CA LEU A 16 4.09 11.31 11.37
C LEU A 16 3.05 11.97 12.30
N HIS A 17 2.05 11.21 12.72
CA HIS A 17 0.98 11.67 13.61
C HIS A 17 1.50 12.18 14.97
N LEU A 18 2.45 11.48 15.57
CA LEU A 18 3.06 11.90 16.83
C LEU A 18 4.01 13.10 16.63
N ARG A 19 4.77 13.13 15.53
CA ARG A 19 5.63 14.28 15.20
C ARG A 19 4.82 15.55 14.98
N ALA A 20 3.70 15.48 14.27
CA ALA A 20 2.80 16.61 14.07
C ALA A 20 2.21 17.16 15.37
N ARG A 21 2.20 16.36 16.46
CA ARG A 21 1.82 16.77 17.82
C ARG A 21 2.98 17.29 18.67
N GLY A 22 4.17 17.46 18.09
CA GLY A 22 5.35 18.00 18.77
C GLY A 22 6.20 16.97 19.53
N HIS A 23 5.87 15.67 19.45
CA HIS A 23 6.69 14.65 20.11
C HIS A 23 7.98 14.37 19.34
N ARG A 24 9.07 14.10 20.05
CA ARG A 24 10.30 13.52 19.50
C ARG A 24 10.14 12.01 19.40
N VAL A 25 10.10 11.46 18.20
CA VAL A 25 9.78 10.06 17.96
C VAL A 25 10.96 9.32 17.35
N ALA A 26 11.60 8.46 18.15
CA ALA A 26 12.56 7.48 17.68
C ALA A 26 11.83 6.22 17.17
N ILE A 27 12.40 5.55 16.16
CA ILE A 27 11.87 4.31 15.59
C ILE A 27 12.88 3.20 15.83
N GLY A 28 12.44 2.10 16.48
CA GLY A 28 13.17 0.85 16.59
C GLY A 28 12.51 -0.21 15.70
N ILE A 29 13.21 -0.64 14.64
CA ILE A 29 12.79 -1.80 13.84
C ILE A 29 13.51 -3.00 14.42
N VAL A 30 12.75 -3.95 14.99
CA VAL A 30 13.28 -5.03 15.81
C VAL A 30 12.81 -6.39 15.32
N ARG A 31 13.71 -7.38 15.39
CA ARG A 31 13.48 -8.74 14.88
C ARG A 31 13.37 -9.77 16.00
N ASP A 32 14.01 -9.48 17.11
CA ASP A 32 14.07 -10.38 18.27
C ASP A 32 13.95 -9.60 19.62
N PRO A 33 13.74 -10.31 20.74
CA PRO A 33 13.62 -9.67 22.05
C PRO A 33 14.89 -8.95 22.54
N GLN A 34 16.08 -9.33 22.08
CA GLN A 34 17.33 -8.69 22.49
C GLN A 34 17.46 -7.32 21.82
N GLU A 35 17.13 -7.23 20.54
CA GLU A 35 17.05 -5.96 19.79
C GLU A 35 16.02 -5.00 20.43
N ILE A 36 14.87 -5.52 20.94
CA ILE A 36 13.87 -4.70 21.66
C ILE A 36 14.50 -4.08 22.91
N ALA A 37 15.18 -4.88 23.72
CA ALA A 37 15.81 -4.39 24.94
C ALA A 37 16.94 -3.38 24.67
N ALA A 38 17.79 -3.67 23.66
CA ALA A 38 18.87 -2.78 23.26
C ALA A 38 18.34 -1.44 22.72
N ALA A 39 17.33 -1.45 21.86
CA ALA A 39 16.72 -0.24 21.32
C ALA A 39 16.07 0.63 22.41
N ALA A 40 15.35 0.01 23.34
CA ALA A 40 14.75 0.71 24.48
C ALA A 40 15.81 1.33 25.38
N ALA A 41 16.87 0.60 25.70
CA ALA A 41 17.96 1.10 26.55
C ALA A 41 18.75 2.24 25.89
N ALA A 42 19.03 2.16 24.59
CA ALA A 42 19.75 3.18 23.84
C ALA A 42 18.95 4.49 23.69
N THR A 43 17.61 4.40 23.67
CA THR A 43 16.72 5.56 23.48
C THR A 43 16.29 6.18 24.80
N ASP A 44 16.19 5.39 25.88
CA ASP A 44 15.64 5.73 27.21
C ASP A 44 14.35 6.56 27.12
N PRO A 45 13.26 6.01 26.50
CA PRO A 45 12.08 6.77 26.15
C PRO A 45 11.11 6.92 27.33
N ASP A 46 10.37 8.04 27.39
CA ASP A 46 9.27 8.24 28.34
C ASP A 46 8.08 7.29 28.08
N LEU A 47 7.87 6.94 26.81
CA LEU A 47 6.78 6.08 26.37
C LEU A 47 7.22 5.24 25.17
N ILE A 48 6.90 3.96 25.20
CA ILE A 48 7.02 3.04 24.07
C ILE A 48 5.62 2.71 23.54
N ILE A 49 5.41 2.89 22.24
CA ILE A 49 4.20 2.43 21.55
C ILE A 49 4.60 1.42 20.50
N CYS A 50 3.88 0.30 20.43
CA CYS A 50 4.09 -0.79 19.49
C CYS A 50 2.92 -0.87 18.49
N PRO A 51 2.93 -0.07 17.39
CA PRO A 51 1.84 -0.07 16.41
C PRO A 51 1.78 -1.36 15.59
N PHE A 52 2.94 -1.99 15.39
CA PHE A 52 3.06 -3.25 14.65
C PHE A 52 4.24 -4.06 15.19
N LEU A 53 4.01 -4.86 16.20
CA LEU A 53 5.06 -5.70 16.81
C LEU A 53 4.62 -7.18 16.84
N ARG A 54 5.41 -8.04 16.19
CA ARG A 54 5.17 -9.49 16.14
C ARG A 54 5.86 -10.28 17.24
N ARG A 55 6.69 -9.62 18.02
CA ARG A 55 7.49 -10.22 19.10
C ARG A 55 6.98 -9.78 20.44
N ARG A 56 7.08 -10.68 21.41
CA ARG A 56 6.75 -10.34 22.79
C ARG A 56 7.77 -9.35 23.35
N VAL A 57 7.30 -8.32 24.02
CA VAL A 57 8.15 -7.35 24.70
C VAL A 57 8.78 -8.04 25.91
N PRO A 58 10.12 -8.00 26.08
CA PRO A 58 10.80 -8.59 27.23
C PRO A 58 10.41 -7.95 28.55
N GLU A 59 10.44 -8.73 29.63
CA GLU A 59 10.10 -8.28 30.97
C GLU A 59 10.94 -7.09 31.43
N VAL A 60 12.24 -7.10 31.14
CA VAL A 60 13.17 -6.02 31.46
C VAL A 60 12.75 -4.68 30.82
N VAL A 61 12.02 -4.71 29.69
CA VAL A 61 11.55 -3.50 29.00
C VAL A 61 10.24 -3.01 29.61
N TRP A 62 9.19 -3.86 29.68
CA TRP A 62 7.88 -3.39 30.14
C TRP A 62 7.83 -3.11 31.66
N ARG A 63 8.76 -3.62 32.46
CA ARG A 63 8.91 -3.22 33.85
C ARG A 63 9.58 -1.87 34.04
N ARG A 64 10.48 -1.49 33.12
CA ARG A 64 11.22 -0.23 33.20
C ARG A 64 10.52 0.90 32.47
N TYR A 65 9.94 0.60 31.29
CA TYR A 65 9.33 1.60 30.42
C TYR A 65 7.83 1.37 30.26
N ARG A 66 7.07 2.44 30.29
CA ARG A 66 5.65 2.40 29.95
C ARG A 66 5.51 1.99 28.50
N THR A 67 5.01 0.78 28.25
CA THR A 67 4.96 0.15 26.92
C THR A 67 3.53 -0.19 26.55
N ILE A 68 3.03 0.34 25.45
CA ILE A 68 1.66 0.18 24.97
C ILE A 68 1.65 -0.59 23.64
N ILE A 69 0.92 -1.69 23.63
CA ILE A 69 0.68 -2.53 22.46
C ILE A 69 -0.60 -2.05 21.79
N ILE A 70 -0.57 -1.84 20.49
CA ILE A 70 -1.76 -1.60 19.67
C ILE A 70 -2.21 -2.96 19.11
N HIS A 71 -3.15 -3.58 19.80
CA HIS A 71 -3.69 -4.88 19.44
C HIS A 71 -4.84 -4.72 18.43
N PRO A 72 -4.81 -5.39 17.25
CA PRO A 72 -5.85 -5.28 16.22
C PRO A 72 -7.06 -6.19 16.54
N GLY A 73 -7.56 -6.12 17.76
CA GLY A 73 -8.72 -6.83 18.29
C GLY A 73 -9.54 -5.94 19.23
N PRO A 74 -10.85 -6.19 19.38
CA PRO A 74 -11.67 -5.52 20.37
C PRO A 74 -11.23 -5.90 21.78
N GLU A 75 -11.79 -5.22 22.77
CA GLU A 75 -11.56 -5.55 24.19
C GLU A 75 -11.88 -7.02 24.47
N GLY A 76 -10.98 -7.72 25.12
CA GLY A 76 -11.10 -9.13 25.48
C GLY A 76 -10.66 -10.10 24.38
N ASP A 77 -10.41 -9.65 23.15
CA ASP A 77 -9.76 -10.48 22.14
C ASP A 77 -8.27 -10.60 22.44
N ARG A 78 -7.75 -11.82 22.47
CA ARG A 78 -6.36 -12.14 22.76
C ARG A 78 -5.80 -13.12 21.77
N GLY A 79 -4.55 -12.89 21.34
CA GLY A 79 -3.84 -13.81 20.47
C GLY A 79 -3.33 -13.22 19.17
N PRO A 80 -2.45 -13.95 18.47
CA PRO A 80 -1.61 -13.38 17.40
C PRO A 80 -2.29 -13.29 16.03
N SER A 81 -3.52 -13.77 15.85
CA SER A 81 -4.20 -13.84 14.54
C SER A 81 -5.60 -13.22 14.55
N ALA A 82 -5.79 -12.17 15.31
CA ALA A 82 -7.07 -11.51 15.54
C ALA A 82 -7.87 -11.24 14.26
N LEU A 83 -7.25 -10.59 13.25
CA LEU A 83 -7.92 -10.27 11.98
C LEU A 83 -8.20 -11.49 11.10
N ASP A 84 -7.34 -12.52 11.14
CA ASP A 84 -7.58 -13.77 10.40
C ASP A 84 -8.89 -14.41 10.89
N TRP A 85 -9.07 -14.53 12.20
CA TRP A 85 -10.29 -15.07 12.81
C TRP A 85 -11.51 -14.20 12.50
N ALA A 86 -11.41 -12.88 12.68
CA ALA A 86 -12.51 -11.97 12.43
C ALA A 86 -13.09 -12.09 11.01
N ILE A 87 -12.21 -12.21 10.00
CA ILE A 87 -12.64 -12.34 8.60
C ILE A 87 -13.19 -13.75 8.32
N MET A 88 -12.56 -14.82 8.85
CA MET A 88 -13.04 -16.19 8.65
C MET A 88 -14.40 -16.43 9.30
N ASP A 89 -14.60 -15.88 10.50
CA ASP A 89 -15.83 -16.03 11.29
C ASP A 89 -16.93 -15.05 10.84
N ALA A 90 -16.63 -14.16 9.87
CA ALA A 90 -17.55 -13.13 9.38
C ALA A 90 -18.11 -12.24 10.51
N GLU A 91 -17.24 -11.82 11.43
CA GLU A 91 -17.63 -10.94 12.53
C GLU A 91 -18.27 -9.64 11.99
N PRO A 92 -19.43 -9.22 12.49
CA PRO A 92 -20.11 -8.02 11.97
C PRO A 92 -19.45 -6.70 12.41
N THR A 93 -18.71 -6.75 13.52
CA THR A 93 -17.96 -5.63 14.10
C THR A 93 -16.60 -6.11 14.56
N TRP A 94 -15.60 -5.23 14.51
CA TRP A 94 -14.28 -5.51 15.04
C TRP A 94 -13.72 -4.30 15.74
N GLY A 95 -12.46 -4.36 16.21
CA GLY A 95 -11.88 -3.24 16.93
C GLY A 95 -10.37 -3.26 17.03
N VAL A 96 -9.85 -2.23 17.67
CA VAL A 96 -8.44 -2.08 18.05
C VAL A 96 -8.40 -1.65 19.51
N THR A 97 -7.51 -2.26 20.29
CA THR A 97 -7.34 -1.97 21.71
C THR A 97 -5.90 -1.61 22.01
N ALA A 98 -5.69 -0.50 22.73
CA ALA A 98 -4.39 -0.10 23.27
C ALA A 98 -4.22 -0.73 24.64
N LEU A 99 -3.22 -1.61 24.79
CA LEU A 99 -2.97 -2.42 25.97
C LEU A 99 -1.60 -2.12 26.55
N GLN A 100 -1.50 -1.96 27.87
CA GLN A 100 -0.20 -1.90 28.52
C GLN A 100 0.45 -3.28 28.51
N ALA A 101 1.70 -3.36 28.08
CA ALA A 101 2.45 -4.61 28.10
C ALA A 101 2.67 -5.10 29.52
N THR A 102 2.44 -6.40 29.73
CA THR A 102 2.65 -7.13 31.00
C THR A 102 3.23 -8.51 30.70
N GLY A 103 3.35 -9.34 31.75
CA GLY A 103 3.70 -10.76 31.60
C GLY A 103 2.67 -11.60 30.84
N GLU A 104 1.43 -11.15 30.75
CA GLU A 104 0.32 -11.82 30.06
C GLU A 104 0.15 -11.26 28.65
N LEU A 105 0.02 -12.14 27.66
CA LEU A 105 -0.17 -11.74 26.25
C LEU A 105 -1.56 -11.12 26.09
N ASP A 106 -1.61 -9.88 25.56
CA ASP A 106 -2.82 -9.10 25.32
C ASP A 106 -3.77 -8.99 26.54
N GLY A 107 -3.28 -9.32 27.75
CA GLY A 107 -4.02 -9.33 29.03
C GLY A 107 -3.80 -8.09 29.90
N GLY A 108 -2.98 -7.14 29.49
CA GLY A 108 -2.65 -5.95 30.28
C GLY A 108 -3.77 -4.92 30.38
N PRO A 109 -3.63 -3.91 31.26
CA PRO A 109 -4.60 -2.83 31.41
C PRO A 109 -4.88 -2.08 30.11
N ILE A 110 -6.15 -1.68 29.93
CA ILE A 110 -6.65 -1.01 28.74
C ILE A 110 -6.46 0.50 28.84
N TRP A 111 -5.83 1.10 27.83
CA TRP A 111 -5.66 2.53 27.64
C TRP A 111 -6.77 3.14 26.79
N GLY A 112 -7.37 2.36 25.92
CA GLY A 112 -8.50 2.74 25.07
C GLY A 112 -8.87 1.64 24.08
N THR A 113 -10.09 1.72 23.55
CA THR A 113 -10.60 0.80 22.52
C THR A 113 -11.36 1.61 21.46
N ARG A 114 -11.25 1.20 20.21
CA ARG A 114 -12.06 1.68 19.09
C ARG A 114 -12.70 0.50 18.39
N VAL A 115 -14.01 0.58 18.18
CA VAL A 115 -14.80 -0.43 17.48
C VAL A 115 -15.26 0.15 16.15
N PHE A 116 -15.26 -0.67 15.11
CA PHE A 116 -15.76 -0.32 13.79
C PHE A 116 -16.61 -1.44 13.21
N ARG A 117 -17.48 -1.10 12.24
CA ARG A 117 -18.28 -2.08 11.50
C ARG A 117 -17.39 -2.74 10.45
N MET A 118 -17.45 -4.06 10.36
CA MET A 118 -16.78 -4.79 9.29
C MET A 118 -17.48 -4.53 7.94
N PRO A 119 -16.74 -4.45 6.83
CA PRO A 119 -17.32 -4.37 5.49
C PRO A 119 -18.25 -5.53 5.20
N ALA A 120 -19.38 -5.27 4.53
CA ALA A 120 -20.38 -6.31 4.21
C ALA A 120 -19.84 -7.38 3.25
N ASP A 121 -18.99 -7.00 2.27
CA ASP A 121 -18.18 -7.93 1.49
C ASP A 121 -16.92 -8.26 2.28
N PRO A 122 -16.58 -9.54 2.50
CA PRO A 122 -15.40 -9.90 3.30
C PRO A 122 -14.15 -9.17 2.80
N PRO A 123 -13.51 -8.33 3.61
CA PRO A 123 -12.35 -7.58 3.16
C PRO A 123 -11.13 -8.48 3.03
N ARG A 124 -10.19 -8.11 2.17
CA ARG A 124 -8.84 -8.67 2.28
C ARG A 124 -8.21 -8.19 3.60
N LYS A 125 -7.49 -9.06 4.29
CA LYS A 125 -6.84 -8.71 5.56
C LYS A 125 -5.93 -7.48 5.42
N SER A 126 -5.18 -7.39 4.33
CA SER A 126 -4.32 -6.24 4.06
C SER A 126 -5.11 -4.95 3.90
N THR A 127 -6.27 -4.99 3.25
CA THR A 127 -7.16 -3.85 3.10
C THR A 127 -7.69 -3.40 4.45
N LEU A 128 -8.31 -4.31 5.21
CA LEU A 128 -8.86 -4.03 6.54
C LEU A 128 -7.79 -3.44 7.48
N TYR A 129 -6.58 -4.00 7.44
CA TYR A 129 -5.46 -3.52 8.25
C TYR A 129 -5.03 -2.09 7.87
N ASN A 130 -4.97 -1.79 6.57
CA ASN A 130 -4.51 -0.47 6.08
C ASN A 130 -5.61 0.61 6.09
N THR A 131 -6.85 0.26 6.43
CA THR A 131 -8.00 1.18 6.50
C THR A 131 -8.55 1.24 7.92
N GLU A 132 -9.61 0.51 8.22
CA GLU A 132 -10.35 0.60 9.49
C GLU A 132 -9.46 0.37 10.72
N VAL A 133 -8.57 -0.63 10.66
CA VAL A 133 -7.62 -0.91 11.75
C VAL A 133 -6.61 0.22 11.92
N THR A 134 -6.07 0.74 10.82
CA THR A 134 -5.11 1.84 10.86
C THR A 134 -5.76 3.12 11.40
N ASP A 135 -6.96 3.48 10.96
CA ASP A 135 -7.67 4.68 11.41
C ASP A 135 -8.01 4.60 12.91
N ALA A 136 -8.52 3.43 13.36
CA ALA A 136 -8.75 3.15 14.78
C ALA A 136 -7.46 3.20 15.61
N ALA A 137 -6.39 2.60 15.11
CA ALA A 137 -5.08 2.60 15.78
C ALA A 137 -4.48 3.99 15.92
N LEU A 138 -4.55 4.84 14.87
CA LEU A 138 -4.03 6.20 14.92
C LEU A 138 -4.79 7.07 15.92
N SER A 139 -6.12 6.96 15.96
CA SER A 139 -6.95 7.61 16.98
C SER A 139 -6.50 7.22 18.38
N LEU A 140 -6.28 5.92 18.63
CA LEU A 140 -5.80 5.42 19.91
C LEU A 140 -4.38 5.86 20.25
N ILE A 141 -3.47 5.88 19.28
CA ILE A 141 -2.08 6.32 19.50
C ILE A 141 -2.04 7.77 19.95
N GLY A 142 -2.86 8.66 19.36
CA GLY A 142 -2.98 10.05 19.81
C GLY A 142 -3.54 10.16 21.22
N GLU A 143 -4.57 9.36 21.55
CA GLU A 143 -5.16 9.30 22.89
C GLU A 143 -4.17 8.75 23.94
N VAL A 144 -3.43 7.70 23.58
CA VAL A 144 -2.39 7.11 24.44
C VAL A 144 -1.30 8.13 24.75
N ALA A 145 -0.84 8.90 23.77
CA ALA A 145 0.16 9.93 23.99
C ALA A 145 -0.35 11.01 24.97
N ALA A 146 -1.57 11.52 24.76
CA ALA A 146 -2.17 12.49 25.66
C ALA A 146 -2.40 11.95 27.09
N LYS A 147 -2.87 10.71 27.24
CA LYS A 147 -3.06 10.05 28.53
C LYS A 147 -1.73 9.78 29.24
N ALA A 148 -0.65 9.55 28.49
CA ALA A 148 0.67 9.34 29.08
C ALA A 148 1.24 10.61 29.73
N GLU A 149 0.81 11.79 29.30
CA GLU A 149 1.18 13.10 29.84
C GLU A 149 0.32 13.49 31.05
N ASP A 150 -0.84 12.84 31.25
CA ASP A 150 -1.73 13.09 32.37
C ASP A 150 -1.32 12.25 33.60
N PRO A 151 -0.78 12.87 34.68
CA PRO A 151 -0.41 12.16 35.88
C PRO A 151 -1.59 11.57 36.66
N GLY A 152 -2.82 12.05 36.40
CA GLY A 152 -4.06 11.52 37.00
C GLY A 152 -4.64 10.31 36.26
N PHE A 153 -4.15 9.99 35.07
CA PHE A 153 -4.68 8.88 34.31
C PHE A 153 -4.26 7.51 34.85
N THR A 154 -5.24 6.63 35.03
CA THR A 154 -5.03 5.23 35.40
C THR A 154 -5.72 4.32 34.40
N PRO A 155 -4.99 3.39 33.74
CA PRO A 155 -5.57 2.49 32.77
C PRO A 155 -6.53 1.49 33.44
N ARG A 156 -7.61 1.15 32.74
CA ARG A 156 -8.66 0.25 33.25
C ARG A 156 -8.17 -1.20 33.16
N ARG A 157 -8.39 -1.98 34.24
CA ARG A 157 -8.10 -3.43 34.23
C ARG A 157 -9.05 -4.15 33.27
N GLN A 158 -8.54 -5.19 32.61
CA GLN A 158 -9.38 -6.09 31.82
C GLN A 158 -10.18 -7.02 32.72
N ASP A 159 -11.40 -7.37 32.27
CA ASP A 159 -12.13 -8.51 32.82
C ASP A 159 -11.71 -9.76 32.04
N HIS A 160 -10.83 -10.56 32.65
CA HIS A 160 -10.29 -11.77 32.04
C HIS A 160 -11.36 -12.88 31.82
N ARG A 161 -12.54 -12.74 32.44
CA ARG A 161 -13.65 -13.71 32.30
C ARG A 161 -14.46 -13.48 31.02
N ALA A 162 -14.43 -12.29 30.48
CA ALA A 162 -15.22 -11.89 29.29
C ALA A 162 -14.45 -12.02 27.96
N GLY A 163 -13.20 -12.50 27.99
CA GLY A 163 -12.34 -12.53 26.81
C GLY A 163 -12.36 -13.84 26.03
N THR A 164 -11.92 -13.76 24.78
CA THR A 164 -11.73 -14.92 23.88
C THR A 164 -10.25 -15.06 23.55
N ASP A 165 -9.65 -16.18 23.97
CA ASP A 165 -8.29 -16.54 23.56
C ASP A 165 -8.33 -17.22 22.20
N ARG A 166 -7.73 -16.57 21.19
CA ARG A 166 -7.68 -17.08 19.82
C ARG A 166 -6.26 -17.56 19.51
N PRO A 167 -6.08 -18.84 19.10
CA PRO A 167 -4.76 -19.37 18.79
C PRO A 167 -4.21 -18.77 17.49
N LEU A 168 -2.90 -18.97 17.28
CA LEU A 168 -2.28 -18.68 15.99
C LEU A 168 -2.95 -19.50 14.88
N VAL A 169 -3.51 -18.84 13.88
CA VAL A 169 -4.10 -19.49 12.71
C VAL A 169 -3.02 -20.19 11.89
N ARG A 170 -3.13 -21.51 11.78
CA ARG A 170 -2.24 -22.38 10.98
C ARG A 170 -2.85 -22.62 9.60
N GLN A 171 -2.10 -23.27 8.71
CA GLN A 171 -2.61 -23.64 7.39
C GLN A 171 -3.80 -24.60 7.47
N ALA A 172 -3.82 -25.49 8.45
CA ALA A 172 -4.97 -26.40 8.68
C ALA A 172 -6.27 -25.64 9.01
N ASP A 173 -6.18 -24.57 9.81
CA ASP A 173 -7.35 -23.79 10.22
C ASP A 173 -7.97 -23.00 9.06
N ARG A 174 -7.17 -22.62 8.06
CA ARG A 174 -7.60 -21.90 6.86
C ARG A 174 -7.78 -22.79 5.63
N ALA A 175 -7.55 -24.09 5.77
CA ALA A 175 -7.71 -25.05 4.68
C ALA A 175 -9.16 -25.09 4.17
N PHE A 176 -9.32 -25.32 2.87
CA PHE A 176 -10.61 -25.49 2.20
C PHE A 176 -10.51 -26.58 1.13
N SER A 177 -11.65 -27.12 0.73
CA SER A 177 -11.82 -27.91 -0.50
C SER A 177 -12.38 -27.02 -1.61
N TRP A 178 -11.96 -27.21 -2.84
CA TRP A 178 -12.61 -26.55 -3.97
C TRP A 178 -14.08 -26.95 -4.12
N GLY A 179 -14.51 -28.08 -3.52
CA GLY A 179 -15.90 -28.48 -3.40
C GLY A 179 -16.72 -27.66 -2.40
N ASP A 180 -16.09 -26.83 -1.58
CA ASP A 180 -16.80 -25.95 -0.64
C ASP A 180 -17.50 -24.81 -1.38
N PRO A 181 -18.49 -24.13 -0.75
CA PRO A 181 -19.13 -22.94 -1.31
C PRO A 181 -18.12 -21.79 -1.55
N ALA A 182 -18.29 -21.08 -2.67
CA ALA A 182 -17.40 -19.98 -3.06
C ALA A 182 -17.22 -18.92 -1.97
N GLY A 183 -18.30 -18.57 -1.24
CA GLY A 183 -18.24 -17.60 -0.15
C GLY A 183 -17.38 -18.06 1.03
N HIS A 184 -17.36 -19.37 1.32
CA HIS A 184 -16.51 -19.95 2.35
C HIS A 184 -15.02 -19.87 1.95
N ILE A 185 -14.70 -20.31 0.73
CA ILE A 185 -13.33 -20.26 0.20
C ILE A 185 -12.82 -18.81 0.13
N LEU A 186 -13.68 -17.88 -0.34
CA LEU A 186 -13.35 -16.46 -0.46
C LEU A 186 -12.90 -15.86 0.88
N ARG A 187 -13.65 -16.10 1.96
CA ARG A 187 -13.30 -15.61 3.30
C ARG A 187 -11.94 -16.13 3.77
N ARG A 188 -11.67 -17.43 3.58
CA ARG A 188 -10.40 -18.05 3.99
C ARG A 188 -9.21 -17.45 3.22
N ILE A 189 -9.35 -17.27 1.91
CA ILE A 189 -8.29 -16.65 1.10
C ILE A 189 -8.09 -15.19 1.51
N ARG A 190 -9.17 -14.43 1.69
CA ARG A 190 -9.11 -13.02 2.08
C ARG A 190 -8.56 -12.81 3.51
N ALA A 191 -8.87 -13.70 4.45
CA ALA A 191 -8.29 -13.71 5.79
C ALA A 191 -6.77 -13.94 5.80
N ALA A 192 -6.25 -14.67 4.81
CA ALA A 192 -4.83 -14.96 4.65
C ALA A 192 -4.10 -14.01 3.68
N ASP A 193 -4.83 -13.05 3.07
CA ASP A 193 -4.28 -12.17 2.04
C ASP A 193 -3.15 -11.29 2.60
N GLY A 194 -2.23 -10.94 1.68
CA GLY A 194 -0.97 -10.33 2.05
C GLY A 194 0.07 -11.38 2.46
N ARG A 195 -0.12 -12.01 3.59
CA ARG A 195 0.65 -13.15 4.13
C ARG A 195 -0.24 -13.96 5.09
N PRO A 196 -0.12 -15.30 5.12
CA PRO A 196 0.80 -16.18 4.36
C PRO A 196 0.20 -16.68 3.04
N GLY A 197 -1.09 -16.42 2.73
CA GLY A 197 -1.90 -17.07 1.71
C GLY A 197 -2.44 -18.42 2.19
N VAL A 198 -3.34 -19.03 1.42
CA VAL A 198 -3.89 -20.35 1.71
C VAL A 198 -3.25 -21.38 0.79
N HIS A 199 -2.73 -22.46 1.38
CA HIS A 199 -2.14 -23.57 0.63
C HIS A 199 -3.23 -24.40 -0.02
N THR A 200 -3.09 -24.67 -1.30
CA THR A 200 -3.97 -25.50 -2.12
C THR A 200 -3.23 -26.00 -3.35
N GLU A 201 -3.93 -26.66 -4.25
CA GLU A 201 -3.40 -27.10 -5.53
C GLU A 201 -4.18 -26.47 -6.69
N LEU A 202 -3.47 -25.99 -7.70
CA LEU A 202 -4.04 -25.53 -8.97
C LEU A 202 -3.29 -26.20 -10.13
N ALA A 203 -4.02 -26.86 -11.02
CA ALA A 203 -3.45 -27.61 -12.14
C ALA A 203 -2.33 -28.58 -11.69
N ARG A 204 -2.50 -29.27 -10.57
CA ARG A 204 -1.52 -30.17 -9.91
C ARG A 204 -0.24 -29.49 -9.44
N VAL A 205 -0.26 -28.17 -9.29
CA VAL A 205 0.86 -27.40 -8.74
C VAL A 205 0.50 -26.97 -7.33
N PRO A 206 1.28 -27.33 -6.30
CA PRO A 206 1.12 -26.82 -4.95
C PRO A 206 1.39 -25.30 -4.91
N VAL A 207 0.42 -24.53 -4.44
CA VAL A 207 0.48 -23.06 -4.38
C VAL A 207 -0.10 -22.51 -3.08
N ALA A 208 0.35 -21.34 -2.69
CA ALA A 208 -0.40 -20.45 -1.82
C ALA A 208 -1.17 -19.44 -2.68
N VAL A 209 -2.48 -19.30 -2.46
CA VAL A 209 -3.38 -18.42 -3.24
C VAL A 209 -3.70 -17.14 -2.49
N PHE A 210 -3.93 -16.05 -3.27
CA PHE A 210 -4.19 -14.70 -2.80
C PHE A 210 -5.14 -13.98 -3.75
N ASP A 211 -5.63 -12.80 -3.36
CA ASP A 211 -6.34 -11.87 -4.24
C ASP A 211 -7.57 -12.53 -4.88
N ALA A 212 -8.42 -13.13 -4.05
CA ALA A 212 -9.63 -13.81 -4.52
C ALA A 212 -10.79 -12.83 -4.71
N HIS A 213 -11.51 -13.01 -5.83
CA HIS A 213 -12.71 -12.24 -6.17
C HIS A 213 -13.85 -13.16 -6.59
N PRO A 214 -15.12 -12.77 -6.38
CA PRO A 214 -16.26 -13.53 -6.88
C PRO A 214 -16.20 -13.71 -8.41
N GLY A 215 -16.47 -14.91 -8.87
CA GLY A 215 -16.61 -15.26 -10.27
C GLY A 215 -18.06 -15.64 -10.61
N HIS A 216 -18.37 -15.72 -11.90
CA HIS A 216 -19.65 -16.27 -12.32
C HIS A 216 -19.60 -17.80 -12.27
N ALA A 217 -20.75 -18.41 -11.96
CA ALA A 217 -20.89 -19.86 -12.02
C ALA A 217 -20.47 -20.39 -13.39
N SER A 218 -19.70 -21.47 -13.38
CA SER A 218 -19.22 -22.14 -14.58
C SER A 218 -19.38 -23.63 -14.40
N PRO A 219 -20.15 -24.32 -15.24
CA PRO A 219 -20.32 -25.77 -15.13
C PRO A 219 -18.99 -26.51 -15.20
N GLY A 220 -18.85 -27.57 -14.41
CA GLY A 220 -17.68 -28.43 -14.42
C GLY A 220 -17.23 -28.81 -13.02
N GLU A 221 -16.19 -29.63 -12.95
CA GLU A 221 -15.65 -30.19 -11.70
C GLU A 221 -14.99 -29.09 -10.85
N PRO A 222 -15.29 -29.01 -9.54
CA PRO A 222 -14.61 -28.11 -8.60
C PRO A 222 -13.08 -28.27 -8.62
N GLY A 223 -12.36 -27.16 -8.48
CA GLY A 223 -10.90 -27.10 -8.55
C GLY A 223 -10.33 -27.01 -9.97
N THR A 224 -11.17 -27.20 -11.00
CA THR A 224 -10.72 -27.03 -12.39
C THR A 224 -10.71 -25.55 -12.81
N ILE A 225 -9.75 -25.17 -13.66
CA ILE A 225 -9.60 -23.80 -14.16
C ILE A 225 -10.50 -23.63 -15.39
N ALA A 226 -11.48 -22.74 -15.28
CA ALA A 226 -12.46 -22.47 -16.36
C ALA A 226 -11.93 -21.48 -17.41
N GLY A 227 -11.00 -20.63 -17.05
CA GLY A 227 -10.44 -19.62 -17.94
C GLY A 227 -9.46 -18.69 -17.25
N ARG A 228 -8.96 -17.72 -18.01
CA ARG A 228 -8.01 -16.71 -17.50
C ARG A 228 -8.38 -15.30 -17.96
N ARG A 229 -7.99 -14.29 -17.17
CA ARG A 229 -8.13 -12.87 -17.52
C ARG A 229 -7.10 -12.04 -16.76
N GLN A 230 -6.37 -11.18 -17.46
CA GLN A 230 -5.45 -10.20 -16.85
C GLN A 230 -4.47 -10.82 -15.83
N GLY A 231 -4.03 -12.06 -16.07
CA GLY A 231 -3.16 -12.80 -15.16
C GLY A 231 -3.87 -13.60 -14.07
N ALA A 232 -5.16 -13.37 -13.81
CA ALA A 232 -5.98 -14.15 -12.89
C ALA A 232 -6.55 -15.41 -13.55
N LEU A 233 -6.88 -16.40 -12.72
CA LEU A 233 -7.49 -17.69 -13.10
C LEU A 233 -8.89 -17.81 -12.50
N LEU A 234 -9.87 -18.20 -13.32
CA LEU A 234 -11.20 -18.56 -12.85
C LEU A 234 -11.23 -20.02 -12.45
N VAL A 235 -11.42 -20.29 -11.16
CA VAL A 235 -11.43 -21.66 -10.58
C VAL A 235 -12.83 -22.00 -10.12
N ARG A 236 -13.34 -23.18 -10.50
CA ARG A 236 -14.67 -23.68 -10.13
C ARG A 236 -14.70 -24.06 -8.66
N THR A 237 -15.82 -23.82 -8.01
CA THR A 237 -16.10 -24.18 -6.61
C THR A 237 -17.35 -25.06 -6.54
N GLY A 238 -17.74 -25.50 -5.36
CA GLY A 238 -18.92 -26.37 -5.19
C GLY A 238 -20.25 -25.76 -5.65
N ASP A 239 -20.37 -24.43 -5.63
CA ASP A 239 -21.61 -23.70 -5.96
C ASP A 239 -21.40 -22.54 -6.95
N GLY A 240 -20.19 -22.38 -7.48
CA GLY A 240 -19.88 -21.25 -8.36
C GLY A 240 -18.46 -21.26 -8.89
N ALA A 241 -17.82 -20.10 -8.87
CA ALA A 241 -16.41 -19.96 -9.21
C ALA A 241 -15.79 -18.74 -8.51
N LEU A 242 -14.46 -18.75 -8.38
CA LEU A 242 -13.66 -17.63 -7.88
C LEU A 242 -12.56 -17.28 -8.87
N TRP A 243 -12.32 -15.99 -9.02
CA TRP A 243 -11.09 -15.50 -9.60
C TRP A 243 -9.98 -15.54 -8.57
N ILE A 244 -8.87 -16.15 -8.92
CA ILE A 244 -7.62 -16.13 -8.15
C ILE A 244 -6.65 -15.20 -8.89
N GLY A 245 -6.44 -14.02 -8.34
CA GLY A 245 -5.58 -12.98 -8.95
C GLY A 245 -4.11 -13.32 -8.84
N HIS A 246 -3.67 -13.81 -7.68
CA HIS A 246 -2.27 -14.07 -7.40
C HIS A 246 -2.04 -15.44 -6.75
N ALA A 247 -0.88 -16.02 -7.03
CA ALA A 247 -0.42 -17.26 -6.42
C ALA A 247 1.10 -17.22 -6.18
N ARG A 248 1.56 -18.04 -5.25
CA ARG A 248 2.98 -18.31 -4.99
C ARG A 248 3.18 -19.81 -4.98
N ARG A 249 4.08 -20.33 -5.83
CA ARG A 249 4.42 -21.76 -5.80
C ARG A 249 4.98 -22.13 -4.44
N LEU A 250 4.60 -23.30 -3.94
CA LEU A 250 5.21 -23.85 -2.74
C LEU A 250 6.44 -24.65 -3.18
N ALA A 251 7.58 -24.36 -2.56
CA ALA A 251 8.84 -25.07 -2.74
C ALA A 251 9.31 -25.54 -1.35
N PRO A 252 8.84 -26.72 -0.88
CA PRO A 252 9.18 -27.22 0.45
C PRO A 252 10.69 -27.40 0.66
N GLU A 253 11.41 -27.78 -0.40
CA GLU A 253 12.86 -27.97 -0.44
C GLU A 253 13.66 -26.64 -0.40
N ALA A 254 13.03 -25.52 -0.73
CA ALA A 254 13.64 -24.20 -0.76
C ALA A 254 12.67 -23.12 -0.24
N PRO A 255 12.32 -23.13 1.06
CA PRO A 255 11.39 -22.17 1.64
C PRO A 255 11.85 -20.73 1.44
N GLY A 256 10.93 -19.85 1.06
CA GLY A 256 11.22 -18.40 0.90
C GLY A 256 11.81 -18.01 -0.46
N THR A 257 12.18 -18.96 -1.32
CA THR A 257 12.77 -18.66 -2.64
C THR A 257 11.75 -18.23 -3.69
N THR A 258 10.48 -18.58 -3.50
CA THR A 258 9.39 -18.27 -4.44
C THR A 258 8.68 -16.99 -4.08
N VAL A 259 8.31 -16.20 -5.09
CA VAL A 259 7.63 -14.93 -4.95
C VAL A 259 6.17 -15.02 -5.36
N LYS A 260 5.35 -14.10 -4.85
CA LYS A 260 3.94 -13.95 -5.23
C LYS A 260 3.85 -13.30 -6.59
N LEU A 261 3.10 -13.92 -7.50
CA LEU A 261 2.94 -13.51 -8.89
C LEU A 261 1.46 -13.52 -9.30
N PRO A 262 1.08 -12.84 -10.39
CA PRO A 262 -0.20 -13.10 -11.04
C PRO A 262 -0.37 -14.62 -11.25
N ALA A 263 -1.55 -15.17 -10.92
CA ALA A 263 -1.75 -16.62 -10.80
C ALA A 263 -1.39 -17.41 -12.06
N ALA A 264 -1.72 -16.87 -13.25
CA ALA A 264 -1.37 -17.48 -14.53
C ALA A 264 0.16 -17.53 -14.74
N LEU A 265 0.89 -16.49 -14.32
CA LEU A 265 2.36 -16.44 -14.39
C LEU A 265 2.98 -17.40 -13.37
N ALA A 266 2.41 -17.50 -12.17
CA ALA A 266 2.87 -18.43 -11.15
C ALA A 266 2.79 -19.89 -11.61
N LEU A 267 1.76 -20.27 -12.36
CA LEU A 267 1.65 -21.62 -12.93
C LEU A 267 2.56 -21.84 -14.15
N GLY A 268 2.83 -20.78 -14.93
CA GLY A 268 3.72 -20.86 -16.08
C GLY A 268 3.33 -21.98 -17.05
N SER A 269 4.29 -22.83 -17.41
CA SER A 269 4.08 -23.97 -18.32
C SER A 269 3.15 -25.06 -17.77
N SER A 270 2.88 -25.08 -16.46
CA SER A 270 1.93 -26.01 -15.85
C SER A 270 0.47 -25.57 -16.05
N LEU A 271 0.23 -24.33 -16.51
CA LEU A 271 -1.11 -23.86 -16.80
C LEU A 271 -1.65 -24.57 -18.05
N PRO A 272 -2.77 -25.31 -17.97
CA PRO A 272 -3.38 -25.90 -19.16
C PRO A 272 -3.85 -24.83 -20.13
N GLY A 273 -4.09 -25.21 -21.38
CA GLY A 273 -4.65 -24.33 -22.41
C GLY A 273 -6.06 -23.91 -22.05
N VAL A 274 -6.22 -22.79 -21.33
CA VAL A 274 -7.52 -22.27 -20.91
C VAL A 274 -7.88 -20.99 -21.67
N PRO A 275 -9.19 -20.77 -22.00
CA PRO A 275 -9.60 -19.62 -22.77
C PRO A 275 -9.40 -18.31 -22.02
N GLN A 276 -9.16 -17.24 -22.78
CA GLN A 276 -9.34 -15.88 -22.29
C GLN A 276 -10.83 -15.60 -22.22
N ILE A 277 -11.32 -15.16 -21.09
CA ILE A 277 -12.75 -14.86 -20.91
C ILE A 277 -12.97 -13.41 -20.51
N ALA A 278 -14.13 -12.88 -20.90
CA ALA A 278 -14.60 -11.60 -20.39
C ALA A 278 -14.86 -11.75 -18.89
N GLY A 279 -14.31 -10.85 -18.09
CA GLY A 279 -14.51 -10.88 -16.63
C GLY A 279 -15.74 -10.08 -16.22
N PRO A 280 -16.35 -10.46 -15.09
CA PRO A 280 -17.36 -9.64 -14.46
C PRO A 280 -16.76 -8.34 -13.92
N PRO A 281 -17.59 -7.35 -13.53
CA PRO A 281 -17.10 -6.12 -12.88
C PRO A 281 -16.24 -6.35 -11.64
N SER A 282 -16.43 -7.50 -10.96
CA SER A 282 -15.66 -7.89 -9.76
C SER A 282 -14.17 -8.16 -10.00
N LEU A 283 -13.75 -8.37 -11.26
CA LEU A 283 -12.34 -8.49 -11.66
C LEU A 283 -12.06 -7.55 -12.83
N ARG A 284 -11.99 -6.27 -12.56
CA ARG A 284 -11.63 -5.26 -13.55
C ARG A 284 -10.52 -4.39 -12.99
N GLU A 285 -9.28 -4.61 -13.45
CA GLU A 285 -8.14 -3.80 -13.03
C GLU A 285 -8.22 -2.35 -13.53
N VAL A 286 -8.75 -2.14 -14.73
CA VAL A 286 -8.90 -0.81 -15.34
C VAL A 286 -10.29 -0.69 -15.96
N GLY A 287 -10.98 0.40 -15.70
CA GLY A 287 -12.30 0.70 -16.25
C GLY A 287 -12.45 2.17 -16.60
N TYR A 288 -13.33 2.44 -17.57
CA TYR A 288 -13.75 3.80 -17.91
C TYR A 288 -15.25 3.95 -17.73
N ARG A 289 -15.68 5.10 -17.22
CA ARG A 289 -17.07 5.55 -17.23
C ARG A 289 -17.14 7.05 -17.42
N ARG A 290 -18.25 7.53 -17.99
CA ARG A 290 -18.52 8.96 -18.16
C ARG A 290 -19.65 9.40 -17.22
N VAL A 291 -19.49 10.57 -16.60
CA VAL A 291 -20.52 11.26 -15.81
C VAL A 291 -20.57 12.70 -16.31
N GLY A 292 -21.59 13.02 -17.12
CA GLY A 292 -21.68 14.34 -17.74
C GLY A 292 -20.46 14.70 -18.59
N LYS A 293 -19.75 15.75 -18.23
CA LYS A 293 -18.48 16.20 -18.85
C LYS A 293 -17.23 15.69 -18.14
N VAL A 294 -17.37 14.74 -17.22
CA VAL A 294 -16.25 14.09 -16.51
C VAL A 294 -16.08 12.66 -17.03
N GLY A 295 -14.88 12.34 -17.50
CA GLY A 295 -14.43 10.97 -17.76
C GLY A 295 -13.71 10.43 -16.53
N LEU A 296 -14.05 9.22 -16.05
CA LEU A 296 -13.37 8.57 -14.96
C LEU A 296 -12.65 7.32 -15.47
N VAL A 297 -11.35 7.28 -15.35
CA VAL A 297 -10.54 6.07 -15.45
C VAL A 297 -10.28 5.57 -14.05
N HIS A 298 -10.93 4.47 -13.70
CA HIS A 298 -10.67 3.76 -12.45
C HIS A 298 -9.61 2.68 -12.70
N PHE A 299 -8.64 2.56 -11.80
CA PHE A 299 -7.66 1.47 -11.82
C PHE A 299 -7.33 0.97 -10.42
N ALA A 300 -7.16 -0.34 -10.30
CA ALA A 300 -6.79 -0.98 -9.06
C ALA A 300 -5.90 -2.19 -9.35
N PHE A 301 -4.65 -2.10 -8.97
CA PHE A 301 -3.68 -3.18 -9.10
C PHE A 301 -3.34 -3.73 -7.73
N TYR A 302 -3.20 -5.04 -7.64
CA TYR A 302 -2.91 -5.70 -6.38
C TYR A 302 -1.64 -5.14 -5.73
N ASN A 303 -1.77 -4.62 -4.49
CA ASN A 303 -0.73 -3.90 -3.75
C ASN A 303 -0.14 -2.67 -4.49
N GLY A 304 -0.80 -2.13 -5.49
CA GLY A 304 -0.36 -0.97 -6.25
C GLY A 304 0.84 -1.19 -7.16
N ALA A 305 1.30 -2.43 -7.33
CA ALA A 305 2.39 -2.77 -8.24
C ALA A 305 1.90 -2.84 -9.69
N MET A 306 2.66 -2.27 -10.62
CA MET A 306 2.26 -2.11 -12.02
C MET A 306 3.24 -2.85 -12.94
N SER A 307 2.83 -4.00 -13.46
CA SER A 307 3.60 -4.73 -14.48
C SER A 307 3.49 -4.08 -15.86
N THR A 308 4.39 -4.44 -16.77
CA THR A 308 4.40 -3.97 -18.16
C THR A 308 3.02 -4.06 -18.83
N PRO A 309 2.27 -5.19 -18.79
CA PRO A 309 0.92 -5.25 -19.35
C PRO A 309 -0.10 -4.35 -18.65
N GLN A 310 0.02 -4.15 -17.32
CA GLN A 310 -0.88 -3.28 -16.56
C GLN A 310 -0.67 -1.81 -16.91
N CYS A 311 0.60 -1.36 -17.02
CA CYS A 311 0.92 0.00 -17.49
C CYS A 311 0.36 0.27 -18.88
N ARG A 312 0.52 -0.67 -19.81
CA ARG A 312 -0.01 -0.55 -21.17
C ARG A 312 -1.55 -0.51 -21.21
N ARG A 313 -2.23 -1.29 -20.35
CA ARG A 313 -3.72 -1.24 -20.25
C ARG A 313 -4.18 0.10 -19.71
N LEU A 314 -3.52 0.63 -18.70
CA LEU A 314 -3.88 1.93 -18.14
C LEU A 314 -3.59 3.06 -19.14
N ALA A 315 -2.47 3.04 -19.85
CA ALA A 315 -2.17 4.00 -20.91
C ALA A 315 -3.22 3.95 -22.04
N ALA A 316 -3.65 2.74 -22.45
CA ALA A 316 -4.73 2.59 -23.42
C ALA A 316 -6.07 3.17 -22.92
N ALA A 317 -6.39 3.01 -21.63
CA ALA A 317 -7.59 3.59 -21.02
C ALA A 317 -7.50 5.13 -20.94
N VAL A 318 -6.33 5.69 -20.63
CA VAL A 318 -6.09 7.14 -20.64
C VAL A 318 -6.28 7.70 -22.07
N ARG A 319 -5.69 7.07 -23.10
CA ARG A 319 -5.88 7.47 -24.50
C ARG A 319 -7.35 7.38 -24.92
N HIS A 320 -8.05 6.29 -24.54
CA HIS A 320 -9.47 6.15 -24.82
C HIS A 320 -10.27 7.29 -24.18
N ALA A 321 -10.01 7.59 -22.90
CA ALA A 321 -10.67 8.67 -22.16
C ALA A 321 -10.37 10.05 -22.75
N ALA A 322 -9.12 10.30 -23.18
CA ALA A 322 -8.69 11.55 -23.80
C ALA A 322 -9.39 11.80 -25.14
N ALA A 323 -9.84 10.74 -25.85
CA ALA A 323 -10.59 10.84 -27.10
C ALA A 323 -12.11 11.07 -26.89
N GLN A 324 -12.61 11.08 -25.65
CA GLN A 324 -14.02 11.28 -25.37
C GLN A 324 -14.37 12.76 -25.24
N ASP A 325 -15.64 13.12 -25.52
CA ASP A 325 -16.17 14.48 -25.32
C ASP A 325 -16.41 14.73 -23.82
N THR A 326 -15.31 14.93 -23.09
CA THR A 326 -15.31 15.32 -21.66
C THR A 326 -14.33 16.47 -21.44
N ALA A 327 -14.59 17.30 -20.46
CA ALA A 327 -13.75 18.46 -20.13
C ALA A 327 -12.70 18.14 -19.06
N VAL A 328 -13.00 17.15 -18.20
CA VAL A 328 -12.14 16.70 -17.12
C VAL A 328 -11.98 15.18 -17.21
N LEU A 329 -10.75 14.72 -17.02
CA LEU A 329 -10.41 13.30 -16.88
C LEU A 329 -9.91 13.05 -15.45
N VAL A 330 -10.59 12.16 -14.73
CA VAL A 330 -10.17 11.72 -13.38
C VAL A 330 -9.47 10.38 -13.46
N LEU A 331 -8.29 10.29 -12.88
CA LEU A 331 -7.54 9.05 -12.65
C LEU A 331 -7.77 8.62 -11.21
N ALA A 332 -8.73 7.71 -11.01
CA ALA A 332 -9.15 7.23 -9.70
C ALA A 332 -8.42 5.93 -9.36
N GLY A 333 -7.42 6.00 -8.49
CA GLY A 333 -6.69 4.84 -7.99
C GLY A 333 -7.51 4.02 -6.98
N GLY A 334 -7.11 2.75 -6.79
CA GLY A 334 -7.71 1.82 -5.83
C GLY A 334 -7.22 2.03 -4.39
N GLU A 335 -7.13 0.94 -3.62
CA GLU A 335 -6.68 0.93 -2.21
C GLU A 335 -5.25 1.45 -2.03
N VAL A 336 -4.40 1.18 -2.99
CA VAL A 336 -3.10 1.82 -3.20
C VAL A 336 -3.18 2.48 -4.57
N TYR A 337 -2.82 3.76 -4.65
CA TYR A 337 -2.82 4.46 -5.94
C TYR A 337 -1.80 3.82 -6.88
N SER A 338 -0.54 3.81 -6.50
CA SER A 338 0.51 3.03 -7.15
C SER A 338 1.77 2.97 -6.30
N ASN A 339 2.52 1.87 -6.42
CA ASN A 339 3.88 1.69 -5.90
C ASN A 339 4.94 1.57 -7.02
N GLY A 340 4.59 1.93 -8.25
CA GLY A 340 5.48 1.83 -9.40
C GLY A 340 5.68 0.40 -9.89
N LEU A 341 6.92 0.02 -10.18
CA LEU A 341 7.32 -1.25 -10.81
C LEU A 341 6.81 -2.50 -10.08
N HIS A 342 6.43 -3.52 -10.86
CA HIS A 342 6.04 -4.82 -10.30
C HIS A 342 7.26 -5.71 -10.05
N LEU A 343 7.92 -5.50 -8.91
CA LEU A 343 9.18 -6.16 -8.56
C LEU A 343 9.12 -7.70 -8.65
N GLY A 344 7.99 -8.31 -8.26
CA GLY A 344 7.82 -9.77 -8.34
C GLY A 344 7.83 -10.30 -9.77
N VAL A 345 7.19 -9.61 -10.72
CA VAL A 345 7.19 -9.99 -12.15
C VAL A 345 8.59 -9.82 -12.73
N ILE A 346 9.28 -8.74 -12.36
CA ILE A 346 10.67 -8.50 -12.75
C ILE A 346 11.57 -9.63 -12.24
N ASP A 347 11.49 -9.97 -10.95
CA ASP A 347 12.36 -11.01 -10.35
C ASP A 347 12.12 -12.41 -10.91
N ALA A 348 10.89 -12.72 -11.30
CA ALA A 348 10.51 -14.01 -11.86
C ALA A 348 10.84 -14.17 -13.35
N HIS A 349 11.24 -13.09 -14.03
CA HIS A 349 11.58 -13.15 -15.45
C HIS A 349 12.97 -13.80 -15.66
N PRO A 350 13.18 -14.61 -16.71
CA PRO A 350 14.50 -15.20 -17.02
C PRO A 350 15.62 -14.16 -17.16
N ASP A 351 15.29 -12.97 -17.63
CA ASP A 351 16.17 -11.79 -17.65
C ASP A 351 15.49 -10.65 -16.90
N PRO A 352 15.76 -10.51 -15.58
CA PRO A 352 15.12 -9.48 -14.75
C PRO A 352 15.48 -8.05 -15.17
N ALA A 353 16.69 -7.80 -15.66
CA ALA A 353 17.10 -6.48 -16.11
C ALA A 353 16.30 -6.04 -17.35
N ALA A 354 16.14 -6.94 -18.33
CA ALA A 354 15.34 -6.66 -19.50
C ALA A 354 13.84 -6.44 -19.15
N GLU A 355 13.29 -7.18 -18.18
CA GLU A 355 11.90 -6.93 -17.75
C GLU A 355 11.76 -5.63 -16.96
N ALA A 356 12.72 -5.29 -16.09
CA ALA A 356 12.75 -4.01 -15.40
C ALA A 356 12.77 -2.85 -16.40
N TRP A 357 13.59 -2.97 -17.43
CA TRP A 357 13.68 -1.97 -18.51
C TRP A 357 12.35 -1.84 -19.29
N ARG A 358 11.73 -2.96 -19.64
CA ARG A 358 10.39 -2.94 -20.30
C ARG A 358 9.33 -2.32 -19.40
N ASN A 359 9.38 -2.61 -18.10
CA ASN A 359 8.39 -2.10 -17.16
C ASN A 359 8.54 -0.60 -16.93
N ILE A 360 9.77 -0.10 -16.73
CA ILE A 360 10.00 1.33 -16.55
C ILE A 360 9.64 2.12 -17.81
N THR A 361 9.99 1.61 -18.98
CA THR A 361 9.60 2.23 -20.26
C THR A 361 8.07 2.30 -20.41
N ALA A 362 7.35 1.26 -20.00
CA ALA A 362 5.89 1.25 -20.07
C ALA A 362 5.23 2.20 -19.06
N ILE A 363 5.81 2.42 -17.89
CA ILE A 363 5.34 3.43 -16.93
C ILE A 363 5.61 4.84 -17.48
N ASP A 364 6.77 5.08 -18.05
CA ASP A 364 7.10 6.36 -18.70
C ASP A 364 6.12 6.69 -19.83
N ASP A 365 5.80 5.71 -20.68
CA ASP A 365 4.80 5.88 -21.73
C ASP A 365 3.44 6.29 -21.15
N LEU A 366 3.01 5.67 -20.05
CA LEU A 366 1.79 6.04 -19.34
C LEU A 366 1.84 7.46 -18.78
N CYS A 367 2.93 7.83 -18.10
CA CYS A 367 3.11 9.19 -17.57
C CYS A 367 3.10 10.24 -18.70
N ARG A 368 3.71 9.92 -19.83
CA ARG A 368 3.68 10.78 -21.03
C ARG A 368 2.25 11.01 -21.55
N GLU A 369 1.41 9.96 -21.60
CA GLU A 369 0.00 10.10 -21.98
C GLU A 369 -0.77 11.04 -21.04
N ILE A 370 -0.50 10.98 -19.76
CA ILE A 370 -1.13 11.84 -18.74
C ILE A 370 -0.68 13.29 -18.91
N ILE A 371 0.64 13.54 -18.95
CA ILE A 371 1.23 14.86 -19.12
C ILE A 371 0.81 15.49 -20.45
N GLY A 372 0.76 14.68 -21.51
CA GLY A 372 0.42 15.09 -22.87
C GLY A 372 -1.09 15.26 -23.14
N CYS A 373 -1.96 14.93 -22.20
CA CYS A 373 -3.42 15.07 -22.36
C CYS A 373 -3.84 16.55 -22.28
N THR A 374 -3.66 17.31 -23.34
CA THR A 374 -3.95 18.77 -23.39
C THR A 374 -5.39 19.11 -23.80
N GLY A 375 -6.19 18.11 -24.17
CA GLY A 375 -7.61 18.29 -24.53
C GLY A 375 -8.55 18.38 -23.34
N GLN A 376 -8.12 17.91 -22.19
CA GLN A 376 -8.89 17.83 -20.94
C GLN A 376 -8.03 18.28 -19.76
N LEU A 377 -8.65 18.72 -18.67
CA LEU A 377 -7.97 18.85 -17.37
C LEU A 377 -7.90 17.46 -16.75
N VAL A 378 -6.71 17.05 -16.33
CA VAL A 378 -6.50 15.75 -15.69
C VAL A 378 -6.42 15.94 -14.18
N VAL A 379 -7.16 15.11 -13.45
CA VAL A 379 -7.20 15.08 -11.98
C VAL A 379 -6.76 13.70 -11.51
N SER A 380 -5.69 13.63 -10.74
CA SER A 380 -5.32 12.40 -10.02
C SER A 380 -6.03 12.36 -8.67
N ALA A 381 -6.80 11.31 -8.42
CA ALA A 381 -7.58 11.11 -7.19
C ALA A 381 -6.98 9.97 -6.35
N LEU A 382 -6.31 10.32 -5.26
CA LEU A 382 -5.57 9.40 -4.39
C LEU A 382 -6.45 8.98 -3.21
N ALA A 383 -7.21 7.89 -3.37
CA ALA A 383 -7.95 7.24 -2.28
C ALA A 383 -7.02 6.44 -1.36
N GLY A 384 -5.83 6.09 -1.81
CA GLY A 384 -4.81 5.33 -1.11
C GLY A 384 -3.40 5.81 -1.42
N ASP A 385 -2.42 5.22 -0.72
CA ASP A 385 -1.03 5.64 -0.74
C ASP A 385 -0.40 5.60 -2.14
N ALA A 386 0.56 6.51 -2.35
CA ALA A 386 1.40 6.54 -3.53
C ALA A 386 2.88 6.42 -3.13
N GLY A 387 3.57 5.41 -3.68
CA GLY A 387 4.99 5.17 -3.43
C GLY A 387 5.81 5.18 -4.71
N ALA A 388 7.10 5.50 -4.59
CA ALA A 388 8.05 5.53 -5.70
C ALA A 388 7.49 6.25 -6.94
N GLY A 389 7.50 5.61 -8.12
CA GLY A 389 6.93 6.13 -9.36
C GLY A 389 5.42 6.41 -9.32
N GLY A 390 4.69 5.83 -8.36
CA GLY A 390 3.27 6.12 -8.16
C GLY A 390 3.00 7.57 -7.76
N VAL A 391 3.93 8.21 -7.05
CA VAL A 391 3.85 9.65 -6.75
C VAL A 391 3.95 10.45 -8.05
N MET A 392 4.92 10.13 -8.91
CA MET A 392 5.15 10.86 -10.16
C MET A 392 4.02 10.63 -11.16
N LEU A 393 3.47 9.42 -11.20
CA LEU A 393 2.25 9.11 -11.97
C LEU A 393 1.09 10.06 -11.57
N ALA A 394 0.93 10.32 -10.27
CA ALA A 394 -0.08 11.27 -9.80
C ALA A 394 0.25 12.72 -10.21
N LEU A 395 1.52 13.13 -10.09
CA LEU A 395 1.96 14.49 -10.38
C LEU A 395 1.94 14.84 -11.87
N GLY A 396 1.85 13.87 -12.77
CA GLY A 396 1.65 14.09 -14.20
C GLY A 396 0.30 14.76 -14.53
N ALA A 397 -0.67 14.75 -13.62
CA ALA A 397 -1.96 15.41 -13.75
C ALA A 397 -1.90 16.93 -13.46
N ASP A 398 -2.89 17.68 -13.95
CA ASP A 398 -3.01 19.12 -13.68
C ASP A 398 -3.36 19.40 -12.21
N LYS A 399 -4.14 18.50 -11.61
CA LYS A 399 -4.58 18.56 -10.23
C LYS A 399 -4.40 17.22 -9.53
N VAL A 400 -3.96 17.27 -8.29
CA VAL A 400 -3.86 16.10 -7.41
C VAL A 400 -4.76 16.35 -6.21
N ILE A 401 -5.74 15.48 -6.04
CA ILE A 401 -6.59 15.46 -4.84
C ILE A 401 -6.32 14.19 -4.04
N ALA A 402 -6.26 14.31 -2.74
CA ALA A 402 -5.95 13.18 -1.87
C ALA A 402 -6.94 13.08 -0.72
N ARG A 403 -7.23 11.84 -0.33
CA ARG A 403 -7.96 11.55 0.92
C ARG A 403 -7.05 11.90 2.12
N ASP A 404 -7.65 12.39 3.18
CA ASP A 404 -6.93 12.56 4.44
C ASP A 404 -6.34 11.21 4.91
N GLY A 405 -5.15 11.25 5.49
CA GLY A 405 -4.42 10.06 5.94
C GLY A 405 -3.69 9.26 4.85
N VAL A 406 -3.75 9.66 3.58
CA VAL A 406 -2.89 9.10 2.52
C VAL A 406 -1.43 9.48 2.73
N LEU A 407 -0.52 8.55 2.45
CA LEU A 407 0.92 8.78 2.44
C LEU A 407 1.46 8.88 1.02
N LEU A 408 2.40 9.82 0.82
CA LEU A 408 3.18 9.95 -0.40
C LEU A 408 4.66 9.74 -0.06
N ASN A 409 5.37 8.92 -0.85
CA ASN A 409 6.79 8.68 -0.63
C ASN A 409 7.53 8.33 -1.93
N PRO A 410 8.26 9.26 -2.56
CA PRO A 410 9.05 9.00 -3.76
C PRO A 410 10.40 8.32 -3.42
N HIS A 411 10.38 7.09 -2.90
CA HIS A 411 11.50 6.41 -2.28
C HIS A 411 12.36 5.56 -3.24
N TYR A 412 12.65 6.03 -4.43
CA TYR A 412 13.47 5.33 -5.43
C TYR A 412 14.82 4.83 -4.90
N ARG A 413 15.55 5.70 -4.17
CA ARG A 413 16.89 5.40 -3.67
C ARG A 413 16.95 4.24 -2.70
N LYS A 414 15.86 3.96 -1.96
CA LYS A 414 15.79 2.76 -1.09
C LYS A 414 15.82 1.46 -1.86
N MET A 415 15.49 1.50 -3.15
CA MET A 415 15.59 0.36 -4.05
C MET A 415 16.84 0.39 -4.93
N GLY A 416 17.77 1.34 -4.71
CA GLY A 416 18.95 1.50 -5.56
C GLY A 416 18.63 2.04 -6.95
N LEU A 417 17.56 2.82 -7.10
CA LEU A 417 17.13 3.38 -8.38
C LEU A 417 17.19 4.91 -8.37
N TYR A 418 17.58 5.49 -9.49
CA TYR A 418 17.53 6.94 -9.73
C TYR A 418 16.09 7.45 -9.79
N GLY A 419 15.20 6.64 -10.37
CA GLY A 419 13.82 7.02 -10.66
C GLY A 419 13.65 7.53 -12.08
N SER A 420 12.38 7.47 -12.51
CA SER A 420 11.95 7.87 -13.84
C SER A 420 10.56 8.49 -13.74
N GLU A 421 9.65 8.24 -14.67
CA GLU A 421 8.29 8.77 -14.67
C GLU A 421 8.24 10.30 -14.76
N TYR A 422 9.25 10.88 -15.42
CA TYR A 422 9.43 12.34 -15.58
C TYR A 422 9.57 13.08 -14.24
N TRP A 423 10.11 12.43 -13.18
CA TRP A 423 10.23 13.07 -11.87
C TRP A 423 11.08 14.34 -11.91
N THR A 424 12.10 14.39 -12.78
CA THR A 424 12.97 15.57 -12.95
C THR A 424 12.26 16.75 -13.64
N TYR A 425 11.05 16.51 -14.16
CA TYR A 425 10.15 17.53 -14.69
C TYR A 425 9.00 17.81 -13.70
N VAL A 426 8.18 16.81 -13.36
CA VAL A 426 6.92 17.04 -12.63
C VAL A 426 7.14 17.47 -11.18
N LEU A 427 8.16 16.93 -10.49
CA LEU A 427 8.36 17.21 -9.07
C LEU A 427 8.89 18.63 -8.82
N PRO A 428 9.97 19.10 -9.50
CA PRO A 428 10.44 20.46 -9.33
C PRO A 428 9.40 21.53 -9.75
N HIS A 429 8.55 21.23 -10.74
CA HIS A 429 7.46 22.13 -11.12
C HIS A 429 6.43 22.35 -10.01
N ARG A 430 6.27 21.37 -9.12
CA ARG A 430 5.33 21.44 -8.00
C ARG A 430 5.93 22.07 -6.75
N VAL A 431 7.16 21.69 -6.40
CA VAL A 431 7.74 22.00 -5.08
C VAL A 431 9.07 22.75 -5.14
N GLY A 432 9.58 23.04 -6.34
CA GLY A 432 10.93 23.59 -6.54
C GLY A 432 12.04 22.55 -6.40
N ASP A 433 13.26 22.92 -6.86
CA ASP A 433 14.42 22.00 -6.94
C ASP A 433 14.89 21.51 -5.58
N GLU A 434 14.96 22.37 -4.58
CA GLU A 434 15.44 22.05 -3.23
C GLU A 434 14.54 20.99 -2.56
N GLN A 435 13.24 21.22 -2.58
CA GLN A 435 12.28 20.31 -1.98
C GLN A 435 12.19 18.98 -2.76
N ALA A 436 12.28 19.04 -4.09
CA ALA A 436 12.33 17.85 -4.94
C ALA A 436 13.56 16.99 -4.60
N HIS A 437 14.72 17.60 -4.45
CA HIS A 437 15.94 16.92 -4.03
C HIS A 437 15.80 16.31 -2.62
N ARG A 438 15.24 17.05 -1.67
CA ARG A 438 15.01 16.54 -0.31
C ARG A 438 14.14 15.30 -0.30
N LEU A 439 12.98 15.32 -0.97
CA LEU A 439 12.03 14.21 -1.01
C LEU A 439 12.63 12.94 -1.63
N THR A 440 13.37 13.08 -2.73
CA THR A 440 13.98 11.94 -3.43
C THR A 440 15.27 11.43 -2.79
N THR A 441 15.94 12.24 -1.94
CA THR A 441 17.18 11.87 -1.24
C THR A 441 16.88 11.22 0.11
N HIS A 442 16.01 11.83 0.94
CA HIS A 442 15.71 11.31 2.27
C HIS A 442 14.74 10.13 2.22
N CYS A 443 13.89 10.08 1.18
CA CYS A 443 12.91 9.01 1.01
C CYS A 443 12.02 8.82 2.25
N GLU A 444 11.68 9.91 2.94
CA GLU A 444 10.75 9.92 4.06
C GLU A 444 9.31 10.01 3.55
N PRO A 445 8.37 9.25 4.15
CA PRO A 445 6.96 9.43 3.85
C PRO A 445 6.49 10.80 4.35
N ILE A 446 5.55 11.39 3.63
CA ILE A 446 4.83 12.59 4.03
C ILE A 446 3.33 12.32 4.02
N THR A 447 2.58 12.99 4.88
CA THR A 447 1.11 12.93 4.87
C THR A 447 0.53 13.72 3.71
N ALA A 448 -0.72 13.42 3.32
CA ALA A 448 -1.43 14.22 2.33
C ALA A 448 -1.55 15.69 2.76
N THR A 449 -1.65 15.97 4.06
CA THR A 449 -1.66 17.33 4.63
C THR A 449 -0.34 18.06 4.39
N GLU A 450 0.80 17.44 4.77
CA GLU A 450 2.13 18.00 4.48
C GLU A 450 2.37 18.14 2.98
N ALA A 451 1.87 17.18 2.18
CA ALA A 451 1.95 17.24 0.72
C ALA A 451 1.15 18.41 0.14
N ALA A 452 0.02 18.78 0.75
CA ALA A 452 -0.76 19.97 0.37
C ALA A 452 -0.02 21.27 0.74
N GLU A 453 0.60 21.33 1.92
CA GLU A 453 1.37 22.49 2.37
C GLU A 453 2.55 22.83 1.43
N ILE A 454 3.21 21.80 0.88
CA ILE A 454 4.34 21.97 -0.03
C ILE A 454 3.95 21.98 -1.52
N GLY A 455 2.66 21.87 -1.86
CA GLY A 455 2.16 21.98 -3.23
C GLY A 455 2.16 20.68 -4.05
N LEU A 456 2.43 19.52 -3.46
CA LEU A 456 2.28 18.22 -4.14
C LEU A 456 0.81 17.84 -4.32
N VAL A 457 -0.04 18.16 -3.36
CA VAL A 457 -1.48 17.94 -3.38
C VAL A 457 -2.18 19.28 -3.50
N ASP A 458 -3.15 19.40 -4.41
CA ASP A 458 -3.91 20.63 -4.63
C ASP A 458 -5.13 20.74 -3.72
N HIS A 459 -5.70 19.59 -3.30
CA HIS A 459 -6.92 19.58 -2.48
C HIS A 459 -6.99 18.30 -1.62
N LEU A 460 -7.37 18.48 -0.36
CA LEU A 460 -7.69 17.39 0.56
C LEU A 460 -9.21 17.21 0.61
N ALA A 461 -9.69 15.98 0.50
CA ALA A 461 -11.11 15.69 0.48
C ALA A 461 -11.44 14.36 1.15
N GLY A 462 -12.55 14.33 1.90
CA GLY A 462 -13.11 13.13 2.50
C GLY A 462 -12.24 12.48 3.57
N ALA A 463 -12.84 12.00 4.64
CA ALA A 463 -12.16 11.27 5.70
C ALA A 463 -12.06 9.76 5.37
N ASP A 464 -13.12 9.18 4.82
CA ASP A 464 -13.15 7.80 4.36
C ASP A 464 -13.14 7.68 2.83
N ARG A 465 -13.05 6.45 2.32
CA ARG A 465 -12.96 6.18 0.88
C ARG A 465 -14.24 6.48 0.11
N THR A 466 -15.40 6.30 0.75
CA THR A 466 -16.70 6.53 0.12
C THR A 466 -16.95 8.02 -0.03
N GLU A 467 -16.71 8.76 1.05
CA GLU A 467 -16.77 10.24 1.04
C GLU A 467 -15.76 10.81 0.04
N PHE A 468 -14.53 10.28 0.02
CA PHE A 468 -13.51 10.72 -0.92
C PHE A 468 -13.91 10.49 -2.38
N ALA A 469 -14.49 9.34 -2.70
CA ALA A 469 -14.91 9.03 -4.07
C ALA A 469 -16.02 9.98 -4.56
N ALA A 470 -16.97 10.34 -3.68
CA ALA A 470 -18.00 11.35 -3.95
C ALA A 470 -17.37 12.74 -4.12
N ALA A 471 -16.56 13.17 -3.17
CA ALA A 471 -15.90 14.49 -3.19
C ALA A 471 -14.98 14.66 -4.42
N ALA A 472 -14.29 13.60 -4.84
CA ALA A 472 -13.47 13.62 -6.05
C ALA A 472 -14.29 13.80 -7.33
N LEU A 473 -15.47 13.19 -7.40
CA LEU A 473 -16.39 13.37 -8.52
C LEU A 473 -17.01 14.78 -8.49
N ASP A 474 -17.40 15.28 -7.33
CA ASP A 474 -17.95 16.62 -7.16
C ASP A 474 -16.92 17.68 -7.57
N TYR A 475 -15.67 17.58 -7.08
CA TYR A 475 -14.57 18.46 -7.47
C TYR A 475 -14.35 18.48 -9.00
N ALA A 476 -14.32 17.30 -9.62
CA ALA A 476 -14.16 17.20 -11.07
C ALA A 476 -15.36 17.75 -11.85
N THR A 477 -16.57 17.60 -11.30
CA THR A 477 -17.82 18.11 -11.90
C THR A 477 -17.87 19.64 -11.82
N GLU A 478 -17.50 20.22 -10.68
CA GLU A 478 -17.38 21.68 -10.52
C GLU A 478 -16.31 22.25 -11.46
N LEU A 479 -15.16 21.57 -11.58
CA LEU A 479 -14.10 21.95 -12.50
C LEU A 479 -14.57 21.89 -13.96
N ALA A 480 -15.42 20.92 -14.32
CA ALA A 480 -15.97 20.74 -15.67
C ALA A 480 -17.10 21.73 -15.99
N ALA A 481 -17.92 22.13 -15.00
CA ALA A 481 -19.06 23.03 -15.17
C ALA A 481 -18.66 24.51 -15.09
N GLY A 482 -17.53 24.82 -14.50
CA GLY A 482 -17.08 26.18 -14.27
C GLY A 482 -16.78 26.94 -15.57
N GLY A 483 -17.20 28.19 -15.68
CA GLY A 483 -16.83 29.07 -16.81
C GLY A 483 -15.33 29.31 -17.00
N ARG A 484 -14.52 28.80 -16.06
CA ARG A 484 -13.04 28.88 -16.09
C ARG A 484 -12.38 27.70 -16.81
N THR A 485 -13.09 26.60 -17.10
CA THR A 485 -12.51 25.37 -17.68
C THR A 485 -11.76 25.64 -18.97
N GLU A 486 -12.38 26.39 -19.89
CA GLU A 486 -11.73 26.74 -21.17
C GLU A 486 -10.48 27.64 -20.96
N ALA A 487 -10.52 28.54 -20.00
CA ALA A 487 -9.35 29.39 -19.67
C ALA A 487 -8.21 28.54 -19.07
N LEU A 488 -8.52 27.56 -18.22
CA LEU A 488 -7.55 26.61 -17.66
C LEU A 488 -6.96 25.72 -18.76
N LEU A 489 -7.76 25.24 -19.69
CA LEU A 489 -7.30 24.44 -20.83
C LEU A 489 -6.40 25.25 -21.76
N ARG A 490 -6.75 26.52 -22.06
CA ARG A 490 -5.85 27.40 -22.84
C ARG A 490 -4.52 27.62 -22.13
N ARG A 491 -4.55 27.88 -20.82
CA ARG A 491 -3.34 28.05 -20.01
C ARG A 491 -2.50 26.77 -20.02
N LYS A 492 -3.12 25.60 -19.83
CA LYS A 492 -2.44 24.29 -19.89
C LYS A 492 -1.70 24.12 -21.23
N ARG A 493 -2.41 24.33 -22.35
CA ARG A 493 -1.83 24.21 -23.71
C ARG A 493 -0.63 25.15 -23.87
N ALA A 494 -0.79 26.43 -23.51
CA ALA A 494 0.28 27.42 -23.61
C ALA A 494 1.50 27.06 -22.74
N THR A 495 1.26 26.59 -21.49
CA THR A 495 2.33 26.14 -20.60
C THR A 495 3.07 24.94 -21.18
N ARG A 496 2.33 23.90 -21.65
CA ARG A 496 2.96 22.72 -22.27
C ARG A 496 3.74 23.04 -23.52
N GLU A 497 3.23 23.94 -24.36
CA GLU A 497 3.93 24.39 -25.57
C GLU A 497 5.21 25.15 -25.21
N ALA A 498 5.16 26.07 -24.26
CA ALA A 498 6.34 26.83 -23.80
C ALA A 498 7.39 25.90 -23.15
N ASP A 499 6.96 24.91 -22.36
CA ASP A 499 7.88 23.94 -21.75
C ASP A 499 8.53 23.06 -22.81
N GLU A 500 7.75 22.59 -23.81
CA GLU A 500 8.26 21.77 -24.90
C GLU A 500 9.27 22.53 -25.76
N GLN A 501 9.04 23.84 -26.03
CA GLN A 501 9.99 24.70 -26.74
C GLN A 501 11.27 24.94 -25.93
N ARG A 502 11.15 25.11 -24.61
CA ARG A 502 12.30 25.34 -23.72
C ARG A 502 13.14 24.07 -23.55
N ARG A 503 12.47 22.95 -23.26
CA ARG A 503 13.08 21.65 -23.07
C ARG A 503 12.05 20.54 -23.30
N PRO A 504 12.16 19.82 -24.43
CA PRO A 504 11.23 18.74 -24.76
C PRO A 504 11.13 17.67 -23.64
N LEU A 505 9.94 17.11 -23.44
CA LEU A 505 9.71 15.99 -22.49
C LEU A 505 10.66 14.82 -22.74
N ASP A 506 10.96 14.54 -24.00
CA ASP A 506 11.90 13.47 -24.36
C ASP A 506 13.32 13.69 -23.78
N THR A 507 13.73 14.93 -23.58
CA THR A 507 15.02 15.23 -22.93
C THR A 507 15.07 14.78 -21.48
N TYR A 508 13.97 14.95 -20.75
CA TYR A 508 13.85 14.46 -19.37
C TYR A 508 13.85 12.94 -19.33
N ARG A 509 13.02 12.32 -20.18
CA ARG A 509 12.96 10.86 -20.31
C ARG A 509 14.30 10.22 -20.62
N VAL A 510 15.00 10.73 -21.64
CA VAL A 510 16.31 10.19 -22.04
C VAL A 510 17.32 10.30 -20.90
N ARG A 511 17.34 11.42 -20.18
CA ARG A 511 18.23 11.60 -19.03
C ARG A 511 17.91 10.60 -17.91
N GLU A 512 16.63 10.49 -17.53
CA GLU A 512 16.19 9.57 -16.47
C GLU A 512 16.46 8.12 -16.84
N LEU A 513 16.13 7.72 -18.05
CA LEU A 513 16.38 6.35 -18.53
C LEU A 513 17.88 6.04 -18.68
N ALA A 514 18.73 7.03 -19.02
CA ALA A 514 20.17 6.83 -19.02
C ALA A 514 20.69 6.50 -17.62
N GLU A 515 20.25 7.19 -16.58
CA GLU A 515 20.60 6.88 -15.19
C GLU A 515 20.02 5.52 -14.76
N MET A 516 18.75 5.27 -15.10
CA MET A 516 18.09 3.99 -14.79
C MET A 516 18.76 2.80 -15.50
N SER A 517 19.37 3.00 -16.67
CA SER A 517 20.09 1.92 -17.36
C SER A 517 21.31 1.44 -16.55
N HIS A 518 22.05 2.36 -15.94
CA HIS A 518 23.15 2.01 -15.03
C HIS A 518 22.66 1.30 -13.76
N ASP A 519 21.53 1.72 -13.21
CA ASP A 519 20.96 1.07 -12.03
C ASP A 519 20.42 -0.34 -12.33
N ILE A 520 19.83 -0.55 -13.52
CA ILE A 520 19.19 -1.82 -13.92
C ILE A 520 20.19 -2.82 -14.50
N PHE A 521 21.07 -2.41 -15.43
CA PHE A 521 21.95 -3.30 -16.17
C PHE A 521 23.32 -3.45 -15.50
N ASP A 522 23.87 -2.36 -14.92
CA ASP A 522 25.16 -2.38 -14.24
C ASP A 522 25.00 -2.62 -12.73
N ASP A 523 23.77 -2.69 -12.23
CA ASP A 523 23.41 -2.83 -10.79
C ASP A 523 24.17 -1.86 -9.88
N ARG A 524 24.38 -0.65 -10.36
CA ARG A 524 25.24 0.40 -9.77
C ARG A 524 25.00 0.63 -8.27
N HIS A 525 23.75 0.54 -7.84
CA HIS A 525 23.33 0.77 -6.46
C HIS A 525 22.65 -0.44 -5.80
N GLY A 526 22.82 -1.65 -6.35
CA GLY A 526 22.34 -2.88 -5.76
C GLY A 526 20.84 -3.13 -5.91
N PHE A 527 20.22 -2.68 -7.00
CA PHE A 527 18.80 -2.88 -7.27
C PHE A 527 18.39 -4.37 -7.23
N ALA A 528 19.22 -5.26 -7.79
CA ALA A 528 18.92 -6.68 -7.81
C ALA A 528 18.78 -7.27 -6.39
N ASN A 529 19.71 -6.92 -5.49
CA ASN A 529 19.69 -7.36 -4.10
C ASN A 529 18.55 -6.71 -3.31
N ALA A 530 18.33 -5.41 -3.47
CA ALA A 530 17.26 -4.68 -2.80
C ALA A 530 15.88 -5.22 -3.18
N ARG A 531 15.66 -5.50 -4.47
CA ARG A 531 14.45 -6.14 -4.99
C ARG A 531 14.22 -7.51 -4.37
N ARG A 532 15.25 -8.38 -4.36
CA ARG A 532 15.16 -9.72 -3.80
C ARG A 532 14.84 -9.70 -2.31
N ALA A 533 15.57 -8.90 -1.54
CA ALA A 533 15.35 -8.72 -0.11
C ALA A 533 13.93 -8.22 0.20
N PHE A 534 13.41 -7.27 -0.56
CA PHE A 534 12.04 -6.80 -0.42
C PHE A 534 11.01 -7.92 -0.62
N LEU A 535 11.20 -8.76 -1.65
CA LEU A 535 10.27 -9.83 -2.01
C LEU A 535 10.29 -11.00 -1.04
N THR A 536 11.47 -11.39 -0.55
CA THR A 536 11.65 -12.51 0.40
C THR A 536 11.45 -12.08 1.85
N GLY A 537 11.63 -10.79 2.16
CA GLY A 537 11.65 -10.26 3.52
C GLY A 537 12.95 -10.57 4.26
N GLU A 538 14.00 -10.95 3.52
CA GLU A 538 15.34 -11.11 4.05
C GLU A 538 16.03 -9.75 4.24
N PRO A 539 16.98 -9.63 5.18
CA PRO A 539 17.78 -8.42 5.30
C PRO A 539 18.61 -8.22 4.03
N THR A 540 18.73 -6.98 3.59
CA THR A 540 19.75 -6.59 2.63
C THR A 540 21.13 -6.87 3.24
N GLY A 541 22.05 -7.54 2.49
CA GLY A 541 23.41 -7.82 2.94
C GLY A 541 24.22 -6.57 3.28
N PRO A 542 25.43 -6.70 3.85
CA PRO A 542 26.27 -5.56 4.21
C PRO A 542 26.57 -4.72 2.96
N GLY A 543 26.15 -3.45 2.99
CA GLY A 543 26.28 -2.50 1.87
C GLY A 543 24.96 -1.91 1.36
N ALA A 544 23.81 -2.44 1.77
CA ALA A 544 22.54 -1.77 1.53
C ALA A 544 22.41 -0.54 2.43
N PRO A 545 21.79 0.57 1.94
CA PRO A 545 21.57 1.71 2.79
C PRO A 545 20.77 1.27 4.02
N GLU A 546 21.37 1.40 5.20
CA GLU A 546 20.68 1.17 6.46
C GLU A 546 19.40 1.98 6.45
N THR A 547 18.30 1.36 6.87
CA THR A 547 17.10 2.13 7.23
C THR A 547 17.58 3.13 8.26
N PRO A 548 17.55 4.44 8.02
CA PRO A 548 18.21 5.37 8.90
C PRO A 548 17.62 5.22 10.30
N HIS A 549 18.45 4.91 11.28
CA HIS A 549 18.23 5.35 12.65
C HIS A 549 18.28 6.88 12.56
N LEU A 550 17.13 7.50 12.30
CA LEU A 550 17.04 8.96 12.22
C LEU A 550 17.40 9.50 13.60
N PRO A 551 18.59 10.12 13.77
CA PRO A 551 18.88 10.84 15.01
C PRO A 551 17.83 11.93 15.13
N ALA A 552 17.25 12.08 16.32
CA ALA A 552 16.38 13.21 16.60
C ALA A 552 17.13 14.50 16.23
N PRO A 553 16.53 15.42 15.44
CA PRO A 553 17.18 16.68 15.12
C PRO A 553 17.54 17.38 16.43
N ARG A 554 18.81 17.72 16.62
CA ARG A 554 19.26 18.55 17.74
C ARG A 554 18.67 19.95 17.54
N LEU A 555 17.56 20.22 18.21
CA LEU A 555 17.08 21.59 18.34
C LEU A 555 18.12 22.38 19.14
N PRO A 556 18.46 23.63 18.74
CA PRO A 556 19.31 24.48 19.55
C PRO A 556 18.63 24.68 20.94
N ARG A 557 19.41 24.49 22.00
CA ARG A 557 18.95 24.80 23.36
C ARG A 557 18.52 26.26 23.37
N MET A 558 17.25 26.54 23.60
CA MET A 558 16.82 27.89 23.94
C MET A 558 17.54 28.29 25.24
N ALA A 559 18.25 29.42 25.19
CA ALA A 559 18.83 30.03 26.38
C ALA A 559 17.69 30.37 27.34
N PRO A 560 17.89 30.23 28.65
CA PRO A 560 16.89 30.66 29.62
C PRO A 560 16.67 32.17 29.48
N VAL A 561 15.40 32.56 29.35
CA VAL A 561 14.99 33.95 29.42
C VAL A 561 15.25 34.42 30.84
N SER A 562 16.16 35.38 30.99
CA SER A 562 16.46 36.07 32.24
C SER A 562 15.32 36.99 32.68
#